data_aa59a288dc00140f37483e880cac4a79
#
_entry.id   aa59a288dc00140f37483e880cac4a79
#
_cell.length_a   1.000
_cell.length_b   1.000
_cell.length_c   1.000
_cell.angle_alpha   90.00
_cell.angle_beta   90.00
_cell.angle_gamma   90.00
#
_symmetry.space_group_name_H-M   'P 1'
#
loop_
_entity.id
_entity.type
_entity.pdbx_description
1 polymer ?
#
loop_
_entity_poly.entity_id
_entity_poly.type
_entity_poly.pdbx_seq_one_letter_code
_entity_poly.pdbx_strand_id
1 'polypeptide(L)'
;MSDQTFKQSMDLFHRTIAKYFPDRILELDILVAICASFFIRDISQPMALFLLGNPSSGKSTLLEMIKELPVILWRDNLTPAALLSASPNIAPEDQLLHQLEGKVLTIPEFAPLANNAQAKQI
;
A
#
# COMPACT_ATOMS: atom_id res chain seq x y z
N MET A 1 15.47 -16.26 -10.33
CA MET A 1 16.41 -15.53 -9.48
C MET A 1 16.97 -16.51 -8.46
N SER A 2 18.30 -16.58 -8.32
CA SER A 2 18.93 -17.48 -7.34
C SER A 2 18.79 -16.89 -5.93
N ASP A 3 18.80 -17.78 -4.91
CA ASP A 3 18.73 -17.36 -3.50
C ASP A 3 19.85 -16.38 -3.14
N GLN A 4 21.03 -16.58 -3.71
CA GLN A 4 22.17 -15.70 -3.50
C GLN A 4 21.94 -14.30 -4.04
N THR A 5 21.33 -14.19 -5.23
CA THR A 5 20.99 -12.90 -5.84
C THR A 5 19.94 -12.17 -5.02
N PHE A 6 18.92 -12.88 -4.55
CA PHE A 6 17.89 -12.31 -3.69
C PHE A 6 18.49 -11.77 -2.39
N LYS A 7 19.34 -12.57 -1.72
CA LYS A 7 20.01 -12.15 -0.48
C LYS A 7 20.86 -10.89 -0.69
N GLN A 8 21.62 -10.85 -1.78
CA GLN A 8 22.44 -9.67 -2.11
C GLN A 8 21.59 -8.43 -2.32
N SER A 9 20.46 -8.56 -3.01
CA SER A 9 19.53 -7.45 -3.23
C SER A 9 18.91 -6.95 -1.93
N MET A 10 18.53 -7.85 -1.03
CA MET A 10 17.99 -7.49 0.28
C MET A 10 19.05 -6.83 1.17
N ASP A 11 20.28 -7.33 1.16
CA ASP A 11 21.39 -6.71 1.90
C ASP A 11 21.69 -5.29 1.40
N LEU A 12 21.63 -5.08 0.09
CA LEU A 12 21.80 -3.75 -0.50
C LEU A 12 20.65 -2.82 -0.11
N PHE A 13 19.41 -3.32 -0.18
CA PHE A 13 18.23 -2.59 0.24
C PHE A 13 18.34 -2.14 1.69
N HIS A 14 18.63 -3.06 2.60
CA HIS A 14 18.78 -2.78 4.03
C HIS A 14 19.89 -1.76 4.31
N ARG A 15 21.04 -1.89 3.66
CA ARG A 15 22.14 -0.94 3.84
C ARG A 15 21.79 0.45 3.35
N THR A 16 21.08 0.54 2.22
CA THR A 16 20.64 1.82 1.68
C THR A 16 19.63 2.48 2.60
N ILE A 17 18.66 1.73 3.07
CA ILE A 17 17.64 2.24 4.00
C ILE A 17 18.25 2.65 5.34
N ALA A 18 19.15 1.87 5.89
CA ALA A 18 19.83 2.18 7.15
C ALA A 18 20.62 3.50 7.08
N LYS A 19 21.11 3.86 5.90
CA LYS A 19 21.83 5.12 5.69
C LYS A 19 20.92 6.35 5.82
N TYR A 20 19.67 6.25 5.33
CA TYR A 20 18.74 7.38 5.27
C TYR A 20 17.65 7.31 6.34
N PHE A 21 17.23 6.11 6.71
CA PHE A 21 16.12 5.87 7.63
C PHE A 21 16.45 4.71 8.58
N PRO A 22 17.45 4.87 9.48
CA PRO A 22 17.92 3.76 10.33
C PRO A 22 16.84 3.20 11.26
N ASP A 23 15.85 4.03 11.64
CA ASP A 23 14.79 3.64 12.58
C ASP A 23 13.54 3.09 11.88
N ARG A 24 13.56 2.90 10.55
CA ARG A 24 12.40 2.53 9.75
C ARG A 24 12.58 1.24 8.93
N ILE A 25 13.60 0.48 9.21
CA ILE A 25 13.92 -0.75 8.46
C ILE A 25 12.80 -1.79 8.62
N LEU A 26 12.25 -1.95 9.83
CA LEU A 26 11.19 -2.91 10.09
C LEU A 26 9.91 -2.58 9.33
N GLU A 27 9.49 -1.32 9.34
CA GLU A 27 8.30 -0.86 8.63
C GLU A 27 8.44 -1.07 7.13
N LEU A 28 9.61 -0.80 6.57
CA LEU A 28 9.88 -1.00 5.16
C LEU A 28 9.91 -2.49 4.79
N ASP A 29 10.46 -3.34 5.64
CA ASP A 29 10.42 -4.79 5.45
C ASP A 29 8.99 -5.31 5.41
N ILE A 30 8.12 -4.81 6.28
CA ILE A 30 6.71 -5.19 6.29
C ILE A 30 6.01 -4.72 5.01
N LEU A 31 6.26 -3.49 4.55
CA LEU A 31 5.70 -2.98 3.30
C LEU A 31 6.14 -3.82 2.10
N VAL A 32 7.41 -4.16 2.01
CA VAL A 32 7.94 -5.01 0.94
C VAL A 32 7.34 -6.40 1.02
N ALA A 33 7.18 -6.96 2.22
CA ALA A 33 6.56 -8.27 2.41
C ALA A 33 5.11 -8.29 1.94
N ILE A 34 4.33 -7.23 2.19
CA ILE A 34 2.96 -7.11 1.70
C ILE A 34 2.94 -7.08 0.17
N CYS A 35 3.80 -6.28 -0.46
CA CYS A 35 3.92 -6.26 -1.90
C CYS A 35 4.30 -7.63 -2.48
N ALA A 36 5.23 -8.32 -1.83
CA ALA A 36 5.69 -9.65 -2.25
C ALA A 36 4.60 -10.72 -2.08
N SER A 37 3.69 -10.56 -1.13
CA SER A 37 2.61 -11.52 -0.88
C SER A 37 1.68 -11.72 -2.08
N PHE A 38 1.59 -10.73 -2.97
CA PHE A 38 0.81 -10.85 -4.21
C PHE A 38 1.33 -11.89 -5.18
N PHE A 39 2.58 -12.28 -5.04
CA PHE A 39 3.19 -13.33 -5.88
C PHE A 39 3.00 -14.73 -5.31
N ILE A 40 2.40 -14.86 -4.13
CA ILE A 40 2.11 -16.14 -3.49
C ILE A 40 0.70 -16.58 -3.90
N ARG A 41 0.60 -17.74 -4.57
CA ARG A 41 -0.65 -18.20 -5.18
C ARG A 41 -1.75 -18.61 -4.22
N ASP A 42 -1.40 -19.03 -3.01
CA ASP A 42 -2.33 -19.68 -2.07
C ASP A 42 -2.79 -18.75 -0.92
N ILE A 43 -2.55 -17.44 -1.02
CA ILE A 43 -3.08 -16.50 -0.04
C ILE A 43 -4.56 -16.26 -0.34
N SER A 44 -5.42 -16.79 0.53
CA SER A 44 -6.88 -16.64 0.42
C SER A 44 -7.43 -15.38 1.07
N GLN A 45 -6.65 -14.72 1.93
CA GLN A 45 -7.08 -13.53 2.64
C GLN A 45 -6.20 -12.33 2.29
N PRO A 46 -6.82 -11.19 1.97
CA PRO A 46 -6.06 -9.96 1.74
C PRO A 46 -5.40 -9.48 3.03
N MET A 47 -4.17 -8.99 2.91
CA MET A 47 -3.48 -8.37 4.02
C MET A 47 -3.67 -6.86 3.99
N ALA A 48 -3.83 -6.25 5.16
CA ALA A 48 -3.91 -4.81 5.32
C ALA A 48 -2.91 -4.34 6.36
N LEU A 49 -2.30 -3.19 6.10
CA LEU A 49 -1.38 -2.55 7.01
C LEU A 49 -1.81 -1.11 7.25
N PHE A 50 -1.89 -0.72 8.52
CA PHE A 50 -2.14 0.65 8.91
C PHE A 50 -0.89 1.22 9.56
N LEU A 51 -0.35 2.29 9.00
CA LEU A 51 0.75 3.03 9.59
C LEU A 51 0.19 4.13 10.49
N LEU A 52 0.38 3.96 11.78
CA LEU A 52 -0.09 4.90 12.80
C LEU A 52 1.10 5.67 13.38
N GLY A 53 0.89 6.93 13.63
CA GLY A 53 1.92 7.80 14.22
C GLY A 53 1.54 9.26 14.15
N ASN A 54 2.29 10.07 14.85
CA ASN A 54 2.09 11.53 14.88
C ASN A 54 2.33 12.14 13.49
N PRO A 55 1.74 13.31 13.20
CA PRO A 55 2.13 14.08 12.03
C PRO A 55 3.65 14.29 12.00
N SER A 56 4.24 14.28 10.81
CA SER A 56 5.69 14.42 10.62
C SER A 56 6.55 13.25 11.13
N SER A 57 5.95 12.09 11.39
CA SER A 57 6.70 10.89 11.79
C SER A 57 7.36 10.13 10.63
N GLY A 58 7.20 10.62 9.40
CA GLY A 58 7.77 9.98 8.21
C GLY A 58 6.91 8.89 7.56
N LYS A 59 5.65 8.73 7.98
CA LYS A 59 4.74 7.72 7.41
C LYS A 59 4.53 7.89 5.91
N SER A 60 4.23 9.10 5.47
CA SER A 60 4.01 9.41 4.05
C SER A 60 5.27 9.15 3.23
N THR A 61 6.44 9.48 3.77
CA THR A 61 7.72 9.22 3.11
C THR A 61 7.94 7.73 2.88
N LEU A 62 7.60 6.89 3.86
CA LEU A 62 7.67 5.44 3.71
C LEU A 62 6.79 4.93 2.57
N LEU A 63 5.54 5.41 2.52
CA LEU A 63 4.61 5.02 1.46
C LEU A 63 5.07 5.52 0.09
N GLU A 64 5.61 6.72 0.01
CA GLU A 64 6.11 7.28 -1.25
C GLU A 64 7.29 6.49 -1.83
N MET A 65 8.07 5.81 -1.01
CA MET A 65 9.15 4.95 -1.47
C MET A 65 8.68 3.80 -2.34
N ILE A 66 7.48 3.30 -2.09
CA ILE A 66 6.90 2.18 -2.86
C ILE A 66 5.96 2.63 -3.97
N LYS A 67 5.67 3.91 -4.07
CA LYS A 67 4.67 4.48 -5.01
C LYS A 67 4.92 4.10 -6.47
N GLU A 68 6.18 4.06 -6.87
CA GLU A 68 6.56 3.79 -8.25
C GLU A 68 6.57 2.30 -8.62
N LEU A 69 6.33 1.41 -7.67
CA LEU A 69 6.27 -0.02 -7.96
C LEU A 69 5.03 -0.33 -8.80
N PRO A 70 5.15 -1.19 -9.83
CA PRO A 70 4.03 -1.51 -10.72
C PRO A 70 2.82 -2.14 -10.00
N VAL A 71 3.04 -2.80 -8.85
CA VAL A 71 1.97 -3.44 -8.09
C VAL A 71 1.18 -2.45 -7.23
N ILE A 72 1.62 -1.19 -7.12
CA ILE A 72 0.99 -0.19 -6.27
C ILE A 72 -0.06 0.59 -7.06
N LEU A 73 -1.26 0.62 -6.53
CA LEU A 73 -2.32 1.53 -6.95
C LEU A 73 -2.44 2.63 -5.90
N TRP A 74 -1.99 3.83 -6.24
CA TRP A 74 -2.00 4.98 -5.34
C TRP A 74 -3.28 5.80 -5.49
N ARG A 75 -3.92 6.13 -4.37
CA ARG A 75 -5.11 6.99 -4.35
C ARG A 75 -5.01 7.96 -3.17
N ASP A 76 -4.90 9.24 -3.47
CA ASP A 76 -4.82 10.29 -2.45
C ASP A 76 -6.16 10.52 -1.76
N ASN A 77 -7.24 10.49 -2.53
CA ASN A 77 -8.60 10.69 -2.03
C ASN A 77 -9.46 9.48 -2.36
N LEU A 78 -9.89 8.79 -1.33
CA LEU A 78 -10.79 7.67 -1.48
C LEU A 78 -12.06 7.91 -0.68
N THR A 79 -13.22 7.78 -1.33
CA THR A 79 -14.51 7.82 -0.65
C THR A 79 -15.05 6.40 -0.49
N PRO A 80 -15.87 6.14 0.55
CA PRO A 80 -16.53 4.84 0.68
C PRO A 80 -17.35 4.47 -0.56
N ALA A 81 -17.97 5.46 -1.20
CA ALA A 81 -18.74 5.26 -2.42
C ALA A 81 -17.87 4.75 -3.57
N ALA A 82 -16.64 5.22 -3.69
CA ALA A 82 -15.70 4.76 -4.73
C ALA A 82 -15.34 3.29 -4.58
N LEU A 83 -15.32 2.78 -3.34
CA LEU A 83 -15.06 1.36 -3.07
C LEU A 83 -16.27 0.47 -3.39
N LEU A 84 -17.48 0.99 -3.22
CA LEU A 84 -18.69 0.19 -3.23
C LEU A 84 -19.51 0.32 -4.52
N SER A 85 -19.28 1.36 -5.32
CA SER A 85 -20.16 1.62 -6.46
C SER A 85 -19.59 1.15 -7.78
N ALA A 86 -20.26 0.17 -8.37
CA ALA A 86 -20.30 0.03 -9.81
C ALA A 86 -21.22 1.14 -10.33
N SER A 87 -20.71 2.33 -10.59
CA SER A 87 -21.52 3.37 -11.23
C SER A 87 -21.80 2.97 -12.68
N PRO A 88 -23.07 2.97 -13.12
CA PRO A 88 -23.40 2.64 -14.51
C PRO A 88 -22.84 3.64 -15.52
N ASN A 89 -22.41 4.81 -15.05
CA ASN A 89 -21.85 5.87 -15.89
C ASN A 89 -20.33 5.78 -16.08
N ILE A 90 -19.67 4.83 -15.42
CA ILE A 90 -18.21 4.63 -15.51
C ILE A 90 -17.99 3.30 -16.21
N ALA A 91 -17.10 3.28 -17.22
CA ALA A 91 -16.71 2.05 -17.89
C ALA A 91 -16.16 1.04 -16.87
N PRO A 92 -16.44 -0.28 -17.01
CA PRO A 92 -15.96 -1.27 -16.05
C PRO A 92 -14.46 -1.22 -15.79
N GLU A 93 -13.65 -0.96 -16.82
CA GLU A 93 -12.20 -0.84 -16.71
C GLU A 93 -11.73 0.35 -15.88
N ASP A 94 -12.57 1.39 -15.75
CA ASP A 94 -12.27 2.59 -14.96
C ASP A 94 -12.77 2.47 -13.52
N GLN A 95 -13.49 1.42 -13.18
CA GLN A 95 -13.95 1.19 -11.82
C GLN A 95 -12.78 0.78 -10.92
N LEU A 96 -12.75 1.30 -9.69
CA LEU A 96 -11.67 1.05 -8.75
C LEU A 96 -11.41 -0.44 -8.51
N LEU A 97 -12.46 -1.24 -8.37
CA LEU A 97 -12.32 -2.69 -8.13
C LEU A 97 -11.62 -3.41 -9.29
N HIS A 98 -11.87 -3.01 -10.52
CA HIS A 98 -11.16 -3.56 -11.67
C HIS A 98 -9.70 -3.12 -11.71
N GLN A 99 -9.42 -1.86 -11.35
CA GLN A 99 -8.06 -1.34 -11.27
C GLN A 99 -7.24 -2.00 -10.16
N LEU A 100 -7.91 -2.51 -9.11
CA LEU A 100 -7.27 -3.19 -7.99
C LEU A 100 -6.80 -4.60 -8.31
N GLU A 101 -7.25 -5.19 -9.40
CA GLU A 101 -6.86 -6.56 -9.74
C GLU A 101 -5.34 -6.69 -9.87
N GLY A 102 -4.73 -7.55 -9.04
CA GLY A 102 -3.29 -7.75 -9.00
C GLY A 102 -2.49 -6.59 -8.44
N LYS A 103 -3.13 -5.67 -7.68
CA LYS A 103 -2.47 -4.48 -7.16
C LYS A 103 -2.70 -4.28 -5.66
N VAL A 104 -1.79 -3.56 -5.03
CA VAL A 104 -1.89 -3.12 -3.63
C VAL A 104 -2.45 -1.70 -3.62
N LEU A 105 -3.62 -1.52 -3.02
CA LEU A 105 -4.18 -0.19 -2.83
C LEU A 105 -3.43 0.53 -1.70
N THR A 106 -2.87 1.67 -2.01
CA THR A 106 -2.17 2.52 -1.04
C THR A 106 -2.88 3.86 -0.91
N ILE A 107 -3.27 4.18 0.32
CA ILE A 107 -3.99 5.41 0.67
C ILE A 107 -3.15 6.18 1.68
N PRO A 108 -2.55 7.33 1.29
CA PRO A 108 -1.68 8.08 2.20
C PRO A 108 -2.43 8.72 3.35
N GLU A 109 -3.70 9.08 3.16
CA GLU A 109 -4.53 9.68 4.20
C GLU A 109 -5.83 8.89 4.39
N PHE A 110 -5.92 8.20 5.52
CA PHE A 110 -7.08 7.41 5.87
C PHE A 110 -8.15 8.20 6.65
N ALA A 111 -7.77 9.26 7.35
CA ALA A 111 -8.67 10.02 8.21
C ALA A 111 -9.95 10.53 7.49
N PRO A 112 -9.90 11.08 6.27
CA PRO A 112 -11.10 11.48 5.54
C PRO A 112 -12.07 10.34 5.29
N LEU A 113 -11.56 9.15 5.00
CA LEU A 113 -12.37 7.95 4.77
C LEU A 113 -13.07 7.50 6.07
N ALA A 114 -12.36 7.49 7.19
CA ALA A 114 -12.90 7.13 8.49
C ALA A 114 -13.97 8.13 8.94
N ASN A 115 -13.73 9.43 8.79
CA ASN A 115 -14.67 10.49 9.15
C ASN A 115 -15.96 10.39 8.33
N ASN A 116 -15.88 10.13 7.05
CA ASN A 116 -17.04 9.95 6.19
C ASN A 116 -17.87 8.73 6.57
N ALA A 117 -17.23 7.66 7.00
CA ALA A 117 -17.92 6.47 7.49
C ALA A 117 -18.68 6.76 8.79
N GLN A 118 -18.08 7.51 9.71
CA GLN A 118 -18.73 7.91 10.97
C GLN A 118 -19.90 8.85 10.73
N ALA A 119 -19.78 9.81 9.82
CA ALA A 119 -20.85 10.75 9.50
C ALA A 119 -22.10 10.04 8.95
N LYS A 120 -21.96 8.91 8.30
CA LYS A 120 -23.08 8.11 7.79
C LYS A 120 -23.79 7.25 8.83
N GLN A 121 -23.23 7.09 10.02
CA GLN A 121 -23.82 6.31 11.11
C GLN A 121 -24.67 7.16 12.06
N ILE A 122 -24.66 8.46 11.90
CA ILE A 122 -25.51 9.41 12.61
C ILE A 122 -26.76 9.70 11.78
#